data_066887a139d5754b49146f4cc89301eb
#
_entry.id   066887a139d5754b49146f4cc89301eb
#
_cell.length_a   1.000
_cell.length_b   1.000
_cell.length_c   1.000
_cell.angle_alpha   90.00
_cell.angle_beta   90.00
_cell.angle_gamma   90.00
#
_symmetry.space_group_name_H-M   'P 1'
#
loop_
_entity.id
_entity.type
_entity.pdbx_description
1 polymer ?
#
loop_
_entity_poly.entity_id
_entity_poly.type
_entity_poly.pdbx_seq_one_letter_code
_entity_poly.pdbx_strand_id
1 'polypeptide(L)'
;VLEKFSGERFDNYVKNHILNPLGLYGGYCVDSLDKQKFVTLYEYNAKNSNHFSPSPAAYHPRRDEIKNYTLGYTTPIFSPTGGMKISATDLAKYMTMHMYKGSYKGTKIISKKSAKIMQTKLSDEENYGLALLQTTNLIEGKLMVGHTGSAYGLYSIMFFDPKEEFGIVAITNGCNPVYTKGFNDALRRTVNTLYNNLIMKK
;
A
#
# COMPACT_ATOMS: atom_id res chain seq x y z
N VAL A 1 4.77 1.25 20.15
CA VAL A 1 4.85 2.69 20.45
C VAL A 1 3.50 3.34 20.24
N LEU A 2 2.92 3.34 19.00
CA LEU A 2 1.68 4.04 18.68
C LEU A 2 0.53 3.68 19.64
N GLU A 3 0.23 2.40 19.82
CA GLU A 3 -0.85 1.91 20.67
C GLU A 3 -0.70 2.30 22.14
N LYS A 4 0.55 2.35 22.66
CA LYS A 4 0.83 2.77 24.04
C LYS A 4 0.62 4.26 24.27
N PHE A 5 0.86 5.09 23.26
CA PHE A 5 0.66 6.53 23.36
C PHE A 5 -0.78 6.96 23.06
N SER A 6 -1.44 6.31 22.10
CA SER A 6 -2.80 6.67 21.70
C SER A 6 -3.89 6.02 22.57
N GLY A 7 -3.59 4.88 23.20
CA GLY A 7 -4.59 4.04 23.86
C GLY A 7 -5.49 3.29 22.87
N GLU A 8 -5.21 3.36 21.57
CA GLU A 8 -5.99 2.69 20.53
C GLU A 8 -5.21 1.55 19.89
N ARG A 9 -5.91 0.46 19.56
CA ARG A 9 -5.35 -0.62 18.74
C ARG A 9 -4.98 -0.10 17.35
N PHE A 10 -3.86 -0.56 16.79
CA PHE A 10 -3.28 -0.03 15.56
C PHE A 10 -4.28 0.05 14.39
N ASP A 11 -5.05 -1.02 14.15
CA ASP A 11 -6.04 -1.05 13.07
C ASP A 11 -7.17 -0.03 13.26
N ASN A 12 -7.63 0.17 14.50
CA ASN A 12 -8.63 1.18 14.85
C ASN A 12 -8.05 2.59 14.67
N TYR A 13 -6.82 2.82 15.13
CA TYR A 13 -6.14 4.10 14.96
C TYR A 13 -6.03 4.50 13.48
N VAL A 14 -5.57 3.59 12.63
CA VAL A 14 -5.47 3.85 11.18
C VAL A 14 -6.86 4.15 10.59
N LYS A 15 -7.87 3.38 10.97
CA LYS A 15 -9.24 3.57 10.50
C LYS A 15 -9.79 4.94 10.93
N ASN A 16 -9.64 5.30 12.21
CA ASN A 16 -10.25 6.51 12.78
C ASN A 16 -9.51 7.80 12.38
N HIS A 17 -8.17 7.75 12.30
CA HIS A 17 -7.35 8.95 12.13
C HIS A 17 -6.81 9.14 10.71
N ILE A 18 -6.91 8.12 9.85
CA ILE A 18 -6.40 8.19 8.47
C ILE A 18 -7.51 7.88 7.46
N LEU A 19 -8.09 6.68 7.52
CA LEU A 19 -9.00 6.22 6.47
C LEU A 19 -10.34 6.99 6.50
N ASN A 20 -11.00 7.05 7.64
CA ASN A 20 -12.29 7.73 7.80
C ASN A 20 -12.21 9.22 7.45
N PRO A 21 -11.23 10.01 7.94
CA PRO A 21 -11.09 11.42 7.57
C PRO A 21 -10.89 11.64 6.07
N LEU A 22 -10.24 10.71 5.38
CA LEU A 22 -10.02 10.74 3.93
C LEU A 22 -11.21 10.17 3.12
N GLY A 23 -12.24 9.64 3.78
CA GLY A 23 -13.37 8.98 3.12
C GLY A 23 -12.98 7.68 2.40
N LEU A 24 -12.01 6.93 2.96
CA LEU A 24 -11.51 5.69 2.38
C LEU A 24 -12.14 4.47 3.04
N TYR A 25 -12.45 3.47 2.22
CA TYR A 25 -12.87 2.16 2.71
C TYR A 25 -11.71 1.17 2.70
N GLY A 26 -11.41 0.59 3.86
CA GLY A 26 -10.33 -0.39 4.02
C GLY A 26 -9.99 -0.61 5.49
N GLY A 27 -8.93 -1.38 5.73
CA GLY A 27 -8.45 -1.64 7.09
C GLY A 27 -7.58 -2.89 7.20
N TYR A 28 -7.05 -3.10 8.40
CA TYR A 28 -6.22 -4.26 8.72
C TYR A 28 -7.04 -5.43 9.28
N CYS A 29 -8.09 -5.14 10.05
CA CYS A 29 -8.92 -6.16 10.68
C CYS A 29 -9.99 -6.67 9.71
N VAL A 30 -9.81 -7.90 9.22
CA VAL A 30 -10.74 -8.57 8.29
C VAL A 30 -12.15 -8.64 8.86
N ASP A 31 -12.28 -8.85 10.19
CA ASP A 31 -13.59 -9.01 10.85
C ASP A 31 -14.44 -7.72 10.82
N SER A 32 -13.82 -6.56 10.56
CA SER A 32 -14.49 -5.25 10.47
C SER A 32 -14.81 -4.82 9.04
N LEU A 33 -14.56 -5.67 8.06
CA LEU A 33 -14.71 -5.37 6.64
C LEU A 33 -15.80 -6.25 6.02
N ASP A 34 -16.44 -5.73 4.99
CA ASP A 34 -17.43 -6.43 4.20
C ASP A 34 -16.77 -7.53 3.33
N LYS A 35 -17.08 -8.77 3.61
CA LYS A 35 -16.52 -9.93 2.91
C LYS A 35 -16.88 -9.97 1.43
N GLN A 36 -18.00 -9.38 1.02
CA GLN A 36 -18.41 -9.32 -0.40
C GLN A 36 -17.49 -8.44 -1.24
N LYS A 37 -16.67 -7.60 -0.61
CA LYS A 37 -15.68 -6.75 -1.28
C LYS A 37 -14.30 -7.38 -1.41
N PHE A 38 -14.11 -8.60 -0.90
CA PHE A 38 -12.85 -9.30 -1.03
C PHE A 38 -12.75 -10.01 -2.36
N VAL A 39 -11.62 -9.83 -3.03
CA VAL A 39 -11.28 -10.62 -4.23
C VAL A 39 -10.43 -11.83 -3.81
N THR A 40 -10.62 -12.96 -4.46
CA THR A 40 -9.75 -14.12 -4.24
C THR A 40 -8.33 -13.78 -4.65
N LEU A 41 -7.36 -14.03 -3.75
CA LEU A 41 -5.93 -13.93 -4.05
C LEU A 41 -5.40 -15.29 -4.50
N TYR A 42 -4.39 -15.26 -5.38
CA TYR A 42 -3.82 -16.47 -5.96
C TYR A 42 -2.30 -16.44 -5.84
N GLU A 43 -1.75 -17.46 -5.19
CA GLU A 43 -0.31 -17.69 -5.17
C GLU A 43 0.14 -18.44 -6.43
N TYR A 44 1.21 -17.97 -7.04
CA TYR A 44 1.84 -18.62 -8.18
C TYR A 44 2.76 -19.76 -7.71
N ASN A 45 2.62 -20.93 -8.34
CA ASN A 45 3.52 -22.05 -8.14
C ASN A 45 3.80 -22.73 -9.50
N ALA A 46 5.01 -22.59 -10.00
CA ALA A 46 5.44 -23.17 -11.28
C ALA A 46 5.33 -24.71 -11.35
N LYS A 47 5.28 -25.39 -10.19
CA LYS A 47 5.17 -26.86 -10.13
C LYS A 47 3.73 -27.36 -10.24
N ASN A 48 2.74 -26.50 -10.09
CA ASN A 48 1.33 -26.88 -10.19
C ASN A 48 0.87 -26.81 -11.65
N SER A 49 0.05 -27.76 -12.09
CA SER A 49 -0.50 -27.77 -13.46
C SER A 49 -1.25 -26.49 -13.84
N ASN A 50 -1.97 -25.90 -12.90
CA ASN A 50 -2.71 -24.65 -13.09
C ASN A 50 -1.89 -23.39 -12.74
N HIS A 51 -0.65 -23.53 -12.27
CA HIS A 51 0.25 -22.48 -11.83
C HIS A 51 -0.29 -21.53 -10.74
N PHE A 52 -1.57 -21.48 -10.47
CA PHE A 52 -2.21 -20.60 -9.49
C PHE A 52 -3.08 -21.38 -8.52
N SER A 53 -2.94 -21.08 -7.23
CA SER A 53 -3.76 -21.65 -6.16
C SER A 53 -4.37 -20.54 -5.32
N PRO A 54 -5.68 -20.62 -4.95
CA PRO A 54 -6.29 -19.64 -4.05
C PRO A 54 -5.56 -19.57 -2.70
N SER A 55 -5.37 -18.36 -2.17
CA SER A 55 -4.74 -18.10 -0.89
C SER A 55 -5.76 -17.52 0.13
N PRO A 56 -6.62 -18.34 0.73
CA PRO A 56 -7.64 -17.88 1.67
C PRO A 56 -7.05 -17.34 2.99
N ALA A 57 -5.82 -17.68 3.32
CA ALA A 57 -5.12 -17.21 4.51
C ALA A 57 -5.02 -15.69 4.60
N ALA A 58 -5.06 -14.98 3.47
CA ALA A 58 -5.07 -13.52 3.41
C ALA A 58 -6.26 -12.89 4.16
N TYR A 59 -7.35 -13.64 4.33
CA TYR A 59 -8.61 -13.19 4.92
C TYR A 59 -9.00 -13.99 6.18
N HIS A 60 -8.00 -14.55 6.85
CA HIS A 60 -8.24 -15.29 8.09
C HIS A 60 -8.81 -14.37 9.17
N PRO A 61 -9.98 -14.71 9.78
CA PRO A 61 -10.57 -13.94 10.87
C PRO A 61 -9.63 -13.87 12.09
N ARG A 62 -9.63 -12.74 12.79
CA ARG A 62 -8.77 -12.48 13.95
C ARG A 62 -9.53 -12.42 15.29
N ARG A 63 -10.83 -12.78 15.32
CA ARG A 63 -11.72 -12.62 16.47
C ARG A 63 -11.16 -13.23 17.75
N ASP A 64 -10.60 -14.45 17.65
CA ASP A 64 -10.10 -15.15 18.83
C ASP A 64 -8.79 -14.53 19.35
N GLU A 65 -7.94 -14.07 18.45
CA GLU A 65 -6.71 -13.35 18.81
C GLU A 65 -6.99 -11.98 19.44
N ILE A 66 -8.09 -11.32 19.03
CA ILE A 66 -8.50 -10.01 19.57
C ILE A 66 -9.04 -10.10 20.98
N LYS A 67 -9.66 -11.21 21.40
CA LYS A 67 -10.21 -11.38 22.75
C LYS A 67 -9.17 -11.13 23.86
N ASN A 68 -7.93 -11.52 23.61
CA ASN A 68 -6.83 -11.40 24.57
C ASN A 68 -5.79 -10.34 24.13
N TYR A 69 -6.22 -9.37 23.32
CA TYR A 69 -5.33 -8.34 22.79
C TYR A 69 -4.86 -7.37 23.87
N THR A 70 -3.55 -7.25 24.04
CA THR A 70 -2.93 -6.29 24.95
C THR A 70 -2.24 -5.21 24.14
N LEU A 71 -2.67 -3.94 24.32
CA LEU A 71 -2.13 -2.78 23.60
C LEU A 71 -0.62 -2.65 23.77
N GLY A 72 0.09 -2.52 22.66
CA GLY A 72 1.53 -2.36 22.62
C GLY A 72 2.33 -3.65 22.82
N TYR A 73 1.66 -4.81 22.99
CA TYR A 73 2.31 -6.12 23.12
C TYR A 73 1.86 -7.10 22.04
N THR A 74 0.57 -7.21 21.76
CA THR A 74 0.01 -8.15 20.77
C THR A 74 -0.01 -7.57 19.34
N THR A 75 0.84 -6.58 19.10
CA THR A 75 0.91 -5.78 17.85
C THR A 75 1.16 -6.58 16.57
N PRO A 76 1.84 -7.75 16.56
CA PRO A 76 2.03 -8.52 15.33
C PRO A 76 0.74 -8.98 14.64
N ILE A 77 -0.38 -9.07 15.37
CA ILE A 77 -1.69 -9.43 14.80
C ILE A 77 -2.13 -8.42 13.74
N PHE A 78 -1.86 -7.12 13.97
CA PHE A 78 -2.17 -6.02 13.07
C PHE A 78 -0.90 -5.26 12.69
N SER A 79 0.13 -5.99 12.30
CA SER A 79 1.39 -5.37 11.87
C SER A 79 1.19 -4.43 10.68
N PRO A 80 1.84 -3.26 10.67
CA PRO A 80 1.84 -2.35 9.52
C PRO A 80 2.51 -2.94 8.27
N THR A 81 3.35 -3.98 8.44
CA THR A 81 4.02 -4.68 7.35
C THR A 81 3.07 -5.68 6.68
N GLY A 82 2.30 -5.22 5.70
CA GLY A 82 1.29 -6.03 5.03
C GLY A 82 -0.07 -6.02 5.75
N GLY A 83 -1.01 -6.77 5.24
CA GLY A 83 -2.33 -6.96 5.87
C GLY A 83 -3.37 -5.87 5.58
N MET A 84 -3.02 -4.72 5.03
CA MET A 84 -3.97 -3.69 4.64
C MET A 84 -4.87 -4.17 3.50
N LYS A 85 -6.19 -4.09 3.69
CA LYS A 85 -7.21 -4.33 2.65
C LYS A 85 -7.75 -3.00 2.20
N ILE A 86 -7.57 -2.69 0.90
CA ILE A 86 -7.99 -1.41 0.32
C ILE A 86 -8.16 -1.57 -1.19
N SER A 87 -9.08 -0.82 -1.79
CA SER A 87 -9.23 -0.78 -3.26
C SER A 87 -8.12 0.07 -3.91
N ALA A 88 -7.83 -0.18 -5.19
CA ALA A 88 -6.88 0.66 -5.94
C ALA A 88 -7.34 2.13 -5.96
N THR A 89 -8.64 2.39 -6.06
CA THR A 89 -9.21 3.75 -6.05
C THR A 89 -8.97 4.46 -4.71
N ASP A 90 -9.20 3.78 -3.58
CA ASP A 90 -8.98 4.39 -2.27
C ASP A 90 -7.49 4.51 -1.96
N LEU A 91 -6.67 3.56 -2.39
CA LEU A 91 -5.21 3.68 -2.30
C LEU A 91 -4.69 4.87 -3.13
N ALA A 92 -5.29 5.16 -4.28
CA ALA A 92 -4.94 6.35 -5.08
C ALA A 92 -5.29 7.66 -4.37
N LYS A 93 -6.40 7.74 -3.63
CA LYS A 93 -6.72 8.90 -2.78
C LYS A 93 -5.69 9.06 -1.64
N TYR A 94 -5.30 7.95 -1.00
CA TYR A 94 -4.25 7.95 0.01
C TYR A 94 -2.91 8.43 -0.57
N MET A 95 -2.52 7.92 -1.73
CA MET A 95 -1.35 8.38 -2.47
C MET A 95 -1.41 9.88 -2.76
N THR A 96 -2.57 10.38 -3.19
CA THR A 96 -2.80 11.80 -3.48
C THR A 96 -2.59 12.68 -2.25
N MET A 97 -2.96 12.20 -1.06
CA MET A 97 -2.67 12.87 0.20
C MET A 97 -1.16 13.07 0.40
N HIS A 98 -0.34 12.05 0.11
CA HIS A 98 1.12 12.17 0.18
C HIS A 98 1.67 13.11 -0.91
N MET A 99 1.19 13.00 -2.14
CA MET A 99 1.58 13.87 -3.26
C MET A 99 1.32 15.35 -2.95
N TYR A 100 0.18 15.67 -2.34
CA TYR A 100 -0.15 17.03 -1.88
C TYR A 100 0.31 17.32 -0.44
N LYS A 101 1.45 16.74 -0.05
CA LYS A 101 2.18 17.10 1.17
C LYS A 101 1.34 16.99 2.44
N GLY A 102 0.57 15.92 2.56
CA GLY A 102 -0.14 15.53 3.78
C GLY A 102 -1.62 15.90 3.84
N SER A 103 -2.20 16.37 2.73
CA SER A 103 -3.63 16.73 2.66
C SER A 103 -4.31 16.18 1.41
N TYR A 104 -5.60 15.87 1.52
CA TYR A 104 -6.46 15.48 0.40
C TYR A 104 -7.82 16.17 0.52
N LYS A 105 -8.26 16.88 -0.53
CA LYS A 105 -9.55 17.59 -0.58
C LYS A 105 -9.84 18.44 0.67
N GLY A 106 -8.82 19.16 1.17
CA GLY A 106 -8.94 20.00 2.35
C GLY A 106 -8.73 19.28 3.69
N THR A 107 -8.81 17.94 3.72
CA THR A 107 -8.53 17.15 4.93
C THR A 107 -7.04 16.96 5.11
N LYS A 108 -6.49 17.44 6.22
CA LYS A 108 -5.08 17.31 6.59
C LYS A 108 -4.90 16.10 7.50
N ILE A 109 -4.01 15.19 7.11
CA ILE A 109 -3.62 14.00 7.91
C ILE A 109 -2.28 14.24 8.60
N ILE A 110 -1.27 14.73 7.86
CA ILE A 110 0.06 15.04 8.40
C ILE A 110 0.48 16.45 8.00
N SER A 111 1.47 17.00 8.70
CA SER A 111 2.00 18.32 8.35
C SER A 111 2.79 18.27 7.03
N LYS A 112 2.88 19.41 6.33
CA LYS A 112 3.74 19.55 5.15
C LYS A 112 5.20 19.18 5.46
N LYS A 113 5.67 19.55 6.66
CA LYS A 113 7.01 19.21 7.14
C LYS A 113 7.19 17.69 7.28
N SER A 114 6.23 17.01 7.92
CA SER A 114 6.27 15.55 8.09
C SER A 114 6.18 14.83 6.75
N ALA A 115 5.30 15.25 5.84
CA ALA A 115 5.21 14.69 4.50
C ALA A 115 6.52 14.84 3.71
N LYS A 116 7.19 15.99 3.82
CA LYS A 116 8.50 16.22 3.20
C LYS A 116 9.56 15.28 3.78
N ILE A 117 9.60 15.13 5.11
CA ILE A 117 10.54 14.22 5.78
C ILE A 117 10.31 12.77 5.30
N MET A 118 9.07 12.31 5.24
CA MET A 118 8.73 10.96 4.77
C MET A 118 9.20 10.70 3.35
N GLN A 119 9.16 11.71 2.48
CA GLN A 119 9.55 11.62 1.08
C GLN A 119 11.04 11.89 0.85
N THR A 120 11.78 12.37 1.85
CA THR A 120 13.20 12.67 1.72
C THR A 120 14.01 11.39 1.94
N LYS A 121 14.92 11.11 1.03
CA LYS A 121 15.88 10.01 1.13
C LYS A 121 16.75 10.15 2.39
N LEU A 122 16.76 9.14 3.22
CA LEU A 122 17.56 9.06 4.46
C LEU A 122 18.72 8.06 4.35
N SER A 123 18.66 7.13 3.39
CA SER A 123 19.70 6.15 3.11
C SER A 123 20.12 6.25 1.64
N ASP A 124 21.42 6.34 1.40
CA ASP A 124 21.98 6.35 0.05
C ASP A 124 21.95 4.96 -0.61
N GLU A 125 22.07 3.92 0.19
CA GLU A 125 22.06 2.54 -0.30
C GLU A 125 20.66 2.09 -0.75
N GLU A 126 19.62 2.43 0.04
CA GLU A 126 18.26 1.94 -0.20
C GLU A 126 17.35 2.94 -0.92
N ASN A 127 17.76 4.19 -1.10
CA ASN A 127 16.93 5.28 -1.63
C ASN A 127 15.61 5.46 -0.86
N TYR A 128 15.62 5.23 0.45
CA TYR A 128 14.45 5.16 1.29
C TYR A 128 14.30 6.40 2.18
N GLY A 129 13.08 6.95 2.25
CA GLY A 129 12.67 7.91 3.27
C GLY A 129 12.01 7.21 4.47
N LEU A 130 10.98 7.80 5.05
CA LEU A 130 10.15 7.14 6.07
C LEU A 130 8.95 6.47 5.39
N ALA A 131 9.07 5.16 5.19
CA ALA A 131 8.09 4.30 4.52
C ALA A 131 7.78 4.70 3.05
N LEU A 132 8.62 5.51 2.42
CA LEU A 132 8.52 5.87 1.01
C LEU A 132 9.87 5.71 0.33
N LEU A 133 9.88 4.93 -0.74
CA LEU A 133 11.03 4.71 -1.61
C LEU A 133 11.08 5.80 -2.68
N GLN A 134 12.29 6.30 -2.99
CA GLN A 134 12.55 7.10 -4.19
C GLN A 134 13.20 6.22 -5.26
N THR A 135 12.76 6.33 -6.51
CA THR A 135 13.30 5.53 -7.60
C THR A 135 13.17 6.19 -8.97
N THR A 136 14.15 5.96 -9.82
CA THR A 136 14.10 6.27 -11.25
C THR A 136 13.93 5.02 -12.13
N ASN A 137 13.83 3.82 -11.51
CA ASN A 137 13.76 2.55 -12.20
C ASN A 137 12.34 2.16 -12.63
N LEU A 138 11.31 2.79 -12.05
CA LEU A 138 9.91 2.47 -12.36
C LEU A 138 9.50 3.05 -13.71
N ILE A 139 9.69 4.34 -13.92
CA ILE A 139 9.46 5.05 -15.16
C ILE A 139 10.77 5.76 -15.53
N GLU A 140 11.28 5.51 -16.73
CA GLU A 140 12.54 6.06 -17.18
C GLU A 140 12.51 7.59 -17.21
N GLY A 141 13.55 8.22 -16.65
CA GLY A 141 13.68 9.68 -16.59
C GLY A 141 12.77 10.38 -15.57
N LYS A 142 11.98 9.64 -14.77
CA LYS A 142 11.09 10.20 -13.74
C LYS A 142 11.51 9.77 -12.34
N LEU A 143 11.59 10.73 -11.42
CA LEU A 143 11.76 10.44 -10.00
C LEU A 143 10.40 10.14 -9.40
N MET A 144 10.18 8.86 -9.10
CA MET A 144 8.94 8.40 -8.49
C MET A 144 9.14 8.16 -6.99
N VAL A 145 8.14 8.54 -6.20
CA VAL A 145 8.09 8.35 -4.74
C VAL A 145 6.91 7.45 -4.39
N GLY A 146 7.13 6.41 -3.61
CA GLY A 146 6.04 5.51 -3.26
C GLY A 146 6.51 4.23 -2.60
N HIS A 147 5.71 3.17 -2.73
CA HIS A 147 6.01 1.87 -2.17
C HIS A 147 5.39 0.74 -3.01
N THR A 148 5.99 -0.45 -2.91
CA THR A 148 5.43 -1.69 -3.43
C THR A 148 4.80 -2.51 -2.30
N GLY A 149 3.92 -3.45 -2.63
CA GLY A 149 3.37 -4.42 -1.69
C GLY A 149 3.36 -5.82 -2.28
N SER A 150 3.61 -6.81 -1.44
CA SER A 150 3.55 -8.23 -1.82
C SER A 150 3.14 -9.06 -0.61
N ALA A 151 2.01 -9.76 -0.71
CA ALA A 151 1.54 -10.71 0.30
C ALA A 151 0.49 -11.66 -0.31
N TYR A 152 0.55 -12.93 0.04
CA TYR A 152 -0.46 -13.93 -0.35
C TYR A 152 -0.73 -13.99 -1.86
N GLY A 153 0.28 -13.78 -2.69
CA GLY A 153 0.15 -13.73 -4.15
C GLY A 153 -0.33 -12.39 -4.71
N LEU A 154 -0.83 -11.47 -3.87
CA LEU A 154 -1.10 -10.10 -4.28
C LEU A 154 0.21 -9.35 -4.47
N TYR A 155 0.27 -8.55 -5.55
CA TYR A 155 1.33 -7.55 -5.75
C TYR A 155 0.69 -6.19 -6.00
N SER A 156 1.32 -5.13 -5.48
CA SER A 156 0.83 -3.77 -5.64
C SER A 156 1.96 -2.76 -5.84
N ILE A 157 1.62 -1.67 -6.49
CA ILE A 157 2.45 -0.50 -6.70
C ILE A 157 1.61 0.74 -6.39
N MET A 158 2.16 1.66 -5.59
CA MET A 158 1.63 2.99 -5.34
C MET A 158 2.80 3.98 -5.45
N PHE A 159 2.90 4.71 -6.56
CA PHE A 159 3.96 5.70 -6.79
C PHE A 159 3.43 6.97 -7.43
N PHE A 160 4.01 8.11 -7.07
CA PHE A 160 3.70 9.41 -7.63
C PHE A 160 4.99 10.20 -7.97
N ASP A 161 4.89 11.10 -8.95
CA ASP A 161 5.90 12.11 -9.23
C ASP A 161 5.54 13.38 -8.45
N PRO A 162 6.34 13.78 -7.44
CA PRO A 162 6.03 14.95 -6.62
C PRO A 162 6.23 16.29 -7.36
N LYS A 163 6.89 16.28 -8.54
CA LYS A 163 7.16 17.47 -9.34
C LYS A 163 6.08 17.68 -10.41
N GLU A 164 5.70 16.61 -11.10
CA GLU A 164 4.72 16.68 -12.20
C GLU A 164 3.29 16.38 -11.72
N GLU A 165 3.11 16.09 -10.44
CA GLU A 165 1.81 15.92 -9.78
C GLU A 165 0.92 14.85 -10.43
N PHE A 166 1.51 13.74 -10.87
CA PHE A 166 0.78 12.55 -11.25
C PHE A 166 1.16 11.35 -10.39
N GLY A 167 0.30 10.36 -10.34
CA GLY A 167 0.59 9.11 -9.65
C GLY A 167 -0.17 7.95 -10.26
N ILE A 168 0.35 6.75 -10.04
CA ILE A 168 -0.21 5.51 -10.54
C ILE A 168 -0.29 4.49 -9.41
N VAL A 169 -1.44 3.86 -9.28
CA VAL A 169 -1.67 2.71 -8.43
C VAL A 169 -2.05 1.53 -9.31
N ALA A 170 -1.41 0.40 -9.09
CA ALA A 170 -1.79 -0.86 -9.72
C ALA A 170 -1.74 -1.99 -8.69
N ILE A 171 -2.75 -2.87 -8.72
CA ILE A 171 -2.86 -4.02 -7.83
C ILE A 171 -3.24 -5.23 -8.69
N THR A 172 -2.57 -6.36 -8.49
CA THR A 172 -2.98 -7.65 -9.04
C THR A 172 -3.24 -8.65 -7.92
N ASN A 173 -4.26 -9.47 -8.08
CA ASN A 173 -4.61 -10.51 -7.13
C ASN A 173 -3.87 -11.84 -7.37
N GLY A 174 -2.89 -11.84 -8.27
CA GLY A 174 -2.02 -12.97 -8.57
C GLY A 174 -1.25 -12.75 -9.87
N CYS A 175 0.03 -13.06 -9.88
CA CYS A 175 0.83 -13.10 -11.09
C CYS A 175 2.07 -13.96 -10.89
N ASN A 176 2.72 -14.34 -11.99
CA ASN A 176 4.07 -14.93 -11.92
C ASN A 176 5.05 -13.85 -11.39
N PRO A 177 5.75 -14.08 -10.26
CA PRO A 177 6.60 -13.09 -9.60
C PRO A 177 7.95 -12.88 -10.28
N VAL A 178 7.94 -12.52 -11.55
CA VAL A 178 9.16 -12.10 -12.26
C VAL A 178 9.45 -10.65 -11.94
N TYR A 179 10.71 -10.30 -11.72
CA TYR A 179 11.14 -8.96 -11.35
C TYR A 179 12.08 -8.35 -12.39
N THR A 180 11.85 -7.08 -12.71
CA THR A 180 12.69 -6.27 -13.61
C THR A 180 12.98 -4.92 -12.96
N LYS A 181 14.24 -4.55 -12.86
CA LYS A 181 14.71 -3.29 -12.23
C LYS A 181 14.18 -3.11 -10.78
N GLY A 182 14.02 -4.21 -10.02
CA GLY A 182 13.53 -4.19 -8.65
C GLY A 182 12.01 -4.19 -8.49
N PHE A 183 11.23 -4.22 -9.58
CA PHE A 183 9.77 -4.23 -9.58
C PHE A 183 9.21 -5.52 -10.16
N ASN A 184 8.04 -5.94 -9.67
CA ASN A 184 7.25 -6.97 -10.32
C ASN A 184 6.98 -6.55 -11.78
N ASP A 185 7.35 -7.42 -12.73
CA ASP A 185 7.36 -7.07 -14.16
C ASP A 185 5.96 -6.74 -14.70
N ALA A 186 4.95 -7.51 -14.29
CA ALA A 186 3.56 -7.26 -14.71
C ALA A 186 3.10 -5.86 -14.28
N LEU A 187 3.35 -5.49 -13.01
CA LEU A 187 2.99 -4.17 -12.50
C LEU A 187 3.82 -3.05 -13.12
N ARG A 188 5.13 -3.27 -13.31
CA ARG A 188 6.00 -2.28 -13.94
C ARG A 188 5.55 -1.99 -15.39
N ARG A 189 5.24 -3.02 -16.15
CA ARG A 189 4.70 -2.88 -17.52
C ARG A 189 3.36 -2.15 -17.53
N THR A 190 2.46 -2.49 -16.62
CA THR A 190 1.17 -1.80 -16.45
C THR A 190 1.38 -0.31 -16.17
N VAL A 191 2.26 0.06 -15.23
CA VAL A 191 2.58 1.46 -14.92
C VAL A 191 3.12 2.21 -16.13
N ASN A 192 4.08 1.62 -16.86
CA ASN A 192 4.65 2.26 -18.05
C ASN A 192 3.61 2.40 -19.18
N THR A 193 2.73 1.42 -19.36
CA THR A 193 1.64 1.50 -20.33
C THR A 193 0.67 2.63 -20.00
N LEU A 194 0.26 2.74 -18.74
CA LEU A 194 -0.62 3.84 -18.28
C LEU A 194 0.07 5.19 -18.42
N TYR A 195 1.33 5.31 -18.03
CA TYR A 195 2.11 6.54 -18.18
C TYR A 195 2.19 6.99 -19.64
N ASN A 196 2.62 6.10 -20.53
CA ASN A 196 2.81 6.41 -21.95
C ASN A 196 1.51 6.79 -22.66
N ASN A 197 0.38 6.20 -22.29
CA ASN A 197 -0.88 6.42 -23.00
C ASN A 197 -1.76 7.52 -22.39
N LEU A 198 -1.65 7.78 -21.09
CA LEU A 198 -2.57 8.71 -20.41
C LEU A 198 -1.88 10.00 -19.91
N ILE A 199 -0.56 9.97 -19.69
CA ILE A 199 0.16 11.09 -19.09
C ILE A 199 1.10 11.74 -20.12
N MET A 200 1.97 10.95 -20.77
CA MET A 200 2.97 11.47 -21.71
C MET A 200 2.36 12.03 -22.99
N LYS A 201 1.16 11.60 -23.39
CA LYS A 201 0.46 12.07 -24.61
C LYS A 201 -0.31 13.39 -24.44
N LYS A 202 -0.27 13.99 -23.24
CA LYS A 202 -0.80 15.34 -23.00
C LYS A 202 0.27 16.38 -23.27
#